data_4e06b72b5ac13877587ffe209708c2dd
#
_entry.id   4e06b72b5ac13877587ffe209708c2dd
#
_cell.length_a   1.000
_cell.length_b   1.000
_cell.length_c   1.000
_cell.angle_alpha   90.00
_cell.angle_beta   90.00
_cell.angle_gamma   90.00
#
_symmetry.space_group_name_H-M   'P 1'
#
loop_
_entity.id
_entity.type
_entity.pdbx_description
1 polymer ?
#
loop_
_entity_poly.entity_id
_entity_poly.type
_entity_poly.pdbx_seq_one_letter_code
_entity_poly.pdbx_strand_id
1 'polypeptide(L)'
;MVNKNTAAKTSMPMKNFSVMSTLSPFIVVAFLLFSILRPNYASDLFNQARDFITADLSWYYIGLMNFYLLFIITIAISKYGRIRLGGENDKPEFGYFSWLYMLFGAGMGIGILFWSIAEPITHFQNNPFLEQASTTEASQIAMRLTMLHWGLHGWALYAAVGLILSYFAYRKGLPLTISASLYPILG
;
A
#
# COMPACT_ATOMS: atom_id res chain seq x y z
N MET A 1 -15.07 -44.94 -8.62
CA MET A 1 -14.31 -45.25 -7.39
C MET A 1 -13.21 -44.21 -7.24
N VAL A 2 -13.43 -43.17 -6.44
CA VAL A 2 -12.44 -42.08 -6.19
C VAL A 2 -11.59 -42.53 -5.03
N ASN A 3 -10.29 -42.62 -5.27
CA ASN A 3 -9.30 -43.04 -4.29
C ASN A 3 -9.11 -41.94 -3.22
N LYS A 4 -9.57 -42.24 -2.00
CA LYS A 4 -9.59 -41.33 -0.83
C LYS A 4 -8.30 -41.37 0.03
N ASN A 5 -7.16 -41.73 -0.54
CA ASN A 5 -5.95 -41.89 0.28
C ASN A 5 -4.76 -41.09 -0.26
N THR A 6 -4.82 -39.76 -0.18
CA THR A 6 -3.58 -38.95 -0.17
C THR A 6 -3.81 -37.64 0.59
N ALA A 7 -4.32 -37.74 1.83
CA ALA A 7 -4.07 -36.69 2.80
C ALA A 7 -2.63 -36.88 3.32
N ALA A 8 -1.67 -36.42 2.53
CA ALA A 8 -0.32 -36.26 3.02
C ALA A 8 -0.37 -35.27 4.19
N LYS A 9 -0.21 -35.78 5.40
CA LYS A 9 0.15 -34.98 6.58
C LYS A 9 1.45 -34.25 6.25
N THR A 10 1.33 -33.06 5.70
CA THR A 10 2.46 -32.13 5.64
C THR A 10 2.69 -31.66 7.08
N SER A 11 3.44 -32.45 7.84
CA SER A 11 4.10 -31.95 9.03
C SER A 11 5.00 -30.81 8.56
N MET A 12 4.56 -29.57 8.76
CA MET A 12 5.45 -28.42 8.59
C MET A 12 6.66 -28.68 9.49
N PRO A 13 7.88 -28.79 8.95
CA PRO A 13 9.05 -28.82 9.81
C PRO A 13 8.99 -27.54 10.62
N MET A 14 9.10 -27.62 11.94
CA MET A 14 9.32 -26.47 12.82
C MET A 14 10.66 -25.87 12.35
N LYS A 15 10.59 -24.98 11.36
CA LYS A 15 11.74 -24.24 10.87
C LYS A 15 12.27 -23.43 12.03
N ASN A 16 13.55 -23.58 12.29
CA ASN A 16 14.34 -22.77 13.19
C ASN A 16 13.83 -21.33 13.16
N PHE A 17 13.48 -20.80 14.32
CA PHE A 17 13.03 -19.42 14.44
C PHE A 17 14.06 -18.53 13.74
N SER A 18 13.68 -17.95 12.62
CA SER A 18 14.52 -16.99 11.94
C SER A 18 14.77 -15.83 12.90
N VAL A 19 15.97 -15.26 12.88
CA VAL A 19 16.30 -14.04 13.64
C VAL A 19 15.21 -12.99 13.48
N MET A 20 14.64 -12.86 12.27
CA MET A 20 13.52 -11.96 11.98
C MET A 20 12.25 -12.31 12.77
N SER A 21 11.91 -13.59 12.93
CA SER A 21 10.71 -14.01 13.67
C SER A 21 10.78 -13.70 15.16
N THR A 22 11.99 -13.56 15.70
CA THR A 22 12.21 -13.21 17.10
C THR A 22 12.40 -11.71 17.29
N LEU A 23 13.13 -11.06 16.38
CA LEU A 23 13.45 -9.64 16.48
C LEU A 23 12.21 -8.75 16.24
N SER A 24 11.36 -9.11 15.27
CA SER A 24 10.19 -8.30 14.93
C SER A 24 9.20 -8.12 16.09
N PRO A 25 8.72 -9.18 16.78
CA PRO A 25 7.83 -9.00 17.92
C PRO A 25 8.51 -8.26 19.08
N PHE A 26 9.82 -8.47 19.28
CA PHE A 26 10.57 -7.74 20.31
C PHE A 26 10.57 -6.22 20.03
N ILE A 27 10.85 -5.81 18.79
CA ILE A 27 10.81 -4.40 18.40
C ILE A 27 9.41 -3.82 18.59
N VAL A 28 8.35 -4.53 18.17
CA VAL A 28 6.97 -4.09 18.34
C VAL A 28 6.62 -3.92 19.81
N VAL A 29 6.95 -4.90 20.65
CA VAL A 29 6.68 -4.81 22.09
C VAL A 29 7.46 -3.67 22.75
N ALA A 30 8.74 -3.51 22.42
CA ALA A 30 9.56 -2.41 22.92
C ALA A 30 8.99 -1.04 22.54
N PHE A 31 8.53 -0.88 21.28
CA PHE A 31 7.88 0.31 20.78
C PHE A 31 6.58 0.62 21.53
N LEU A 32 5.73 -0.39 21.75
CA LEU A 32 4.49 -0.24 22.50
C LEU A 32 4.76 0.13 23.96
N LEU A 33 5.69 -0.56 24.62
CA LEU A 33 6.08 -0.23 25.99
C LEU A 33 6.64 1.18 26.12
N PHE A 34 7.51 1.60 25.19
CA PHE A 34 8.02 2.96 25.14
C PHE A 34 6.88 4.00 25.02
N SER A 35 5.92 3.75 24.12
CA SER A 35 4.78 4.68 23.91
C SER A 35 3.85 4.76 25.11
N ILE A 36 3.64 3.65 25.84
CA ILE A 36 2.79 3.59 27.03
C ILE A 36 3.50 4.20 28.24
N LEU A 37 4.77 3.92 28.43
CA LEU A 37 5.52 4.37 29.62
C LEU A 37 5.95 5.84 29.55
N ARG A 38 6.10 6.38 28.35
CA ARG A 38 6.55 7.77 28.12
C ARG A 38 5.71 8.48 27.04
N PRO A 39 4.37 8.63 27.24
CA PRO A 39 3.46 9.08 26.20
C PRO A 39 3.79 10.48 25.66
N ASN A 40 4.14 11.42 26.52
CA ASN A 40 4.48 12.79 26.12
C ASN A 40 5.77 12.80 25.27
N TYR A 41 6.81 12.12 25.73
CA TYR A 41 8.07 12.05 25.00
C TYR A 41 7.93 11.32 23.66
N ALA A 42 7.13 10.24 23.63
CA ALA A 42 6.82 9.55 22.38
C ALA A 42 6.06 10.44 21.40
N SER A 43 5.07 11.19 21.90
CA SER A 43 4.32 12.15 21.09
C SER A 43 5.22 13.25 20.52
N ASP A 44 6.10 13.82 21.33
CA ASP A 44 7.03 14.86 20.87
C ASP A 44 8.00 14.33 19.81
N LEU A 45 8.53 13.13 20.02
CA LEU A 45 9.43 12.47 19.04
C LEU A 45 8.72 12.20 17.72
N PHE A 46 7.48 11.71 17.76
CA PHE A 46 6.70 11.44 16.55
C PHE A 46 6.29 12.71 15.83
N ASN A 47 5.95 13.76 16.57
CA ASN A 47 5.66 15.07 15.98
C ASN A 47 6.89 15.66 15.31
N GLN A 48 8.05 15.65 15.95
CA GLN A 48 9.31 16.10 15.34
C GLN A 48 9.66 15.30 14.07
N ALA A 49 9.53 13.97 14.12
CA ALA A 49 9.76 13.12 12.95
C ALA A 49 8.77 13.43 11.81
N ARG A 50 7.48 13.60 12.14
CA ARG A 50 6.46 13.99 11.17
C ARG A 50 6.78 15.34 10.55
N ASP A 51 7.13 16.33 11.36
CA ASP A 51 7.37 17.69 10.90
C ASP A 51 8.62 17.75 10.00
N PHE A 52 9.68 17.02 10.34
CA PHE A 52 10.83 16.82 9.45
C PHE A 52 10.43 16.19 8.10
N ILE A 53 9.63 15.11 8.13
CA ILE A 53 9.19 14.44 6.91
C ILE A 53 8.32 15.37 6.06
N THR A 54 7.41 16.11 6.69
CA THR A 54 6.46 16.96 5.95
C THR A 54 7.06 18.28 5.49
N ALA A 55 8.02 18.84 6.20
CA ALA A 55 8.70 20.08 5.81
C ALA A 55 9.86 19.82 4.85
N ASP A 56 10.77 18.92 5.22
CA ASP A 56 12.05 18.77 4.50
C ASP A 56 11.97 17.75 3.36
N LEU A 57 11.10 16.72 3.48
CA LEU A 57 11.00 15.63 2.51
C LEU A 57 9.74 15.67 1.66
N SER A 58 8.87 16.67 1.77
CA SER A 58 7.63 16.78 1.00
C SER A 58 7.86 16.69 -0.52
N TRP A 59 8.88 17.37 -1.02
CA TRP A 59 9.26 17.34 -2.44
C TRP A 59 9.57 15.93 -2.93
N TYR A 60 10.25 15.14 -2.10
CA TYR A 60 10.60 13.76 -2.42
C TYR A 60 9.35 12.87 -2.54
N TYR A 61 8.43 12.96 -1.58
CA TYR A 61 7.19 12.19 -1.62
C TYR A 61 6.31 12.58 -2.80
N ILE A 62 6.15 13.89 -3.06
CA ILE A 62 5.40 14.38 -4.22
C ILE A 62 6.05 13.90 -5.53
N GLY A 63 7.38 14.02 -5.63
CA GLY A 63 8.13 13.53 -6.79
C GLY A 63 7.98 12.04 -7.00
N LEU A 64 8.07 11.25 -5.93
CA LEU A 64 7.93 9.79 -5.97
C LEU A 64 6.53 9.35 -6.41
N MET A 65 5.48 9.99 -5.90
CA MET A 65 4.09 9.69 -6.29
C MET A 65 3.83 10.02 -7.77
N ASN A 66 4.33 11.15 -8.25
CA ASN A 66 4.27 11.49 -9.68
C ASN A 66 5.06 10.49 -10.53
N PHE A 67 6.22 10.07 -10.07
CA PHE A 67 7.01 9.02 -10.74
C PHE A 67 6.23 7.72 -10.89
N TYR A 68 5.59 7.23 -9.81
CA TYR A 68 4.75 6.02 -9.89
C TYR A 68 3.59 6.19 -10.86
N LEU A 69 2.92 7.34 -10.86
CA LEU A 69 1.83 7.61 -11.78
C LEU A 69 2.30 7.56 -13.24
N LEU A 70 3.37 8.27 -13.55
CA LEU A 70 3.94 8.27 -14.90
C LEU A 70 4.45 6.89 -15.31
N PHE A 71 5.10 6.16 -14.39
CA PHE A 71 5.58 4.80 -14.60
C PHE A 71 4.42 3.86 -14.97
N ILE A 72 3.34 3.84 -14.19
CA ILE A 72 2.19 2.97 -14.47
C ILE A 72 1.52 3.33 -15.78
N ILE A 73 1.33 4.60 -16.08
CA ILE A 73 0.77 5.06 -17.37
C ILE A 73 1.69 4.59 -18.53
N THR A 74 2.99 4.79 -18.39
CA THR A 74 3.97 4.39 -19.40
C THR A 74 3.94 2.88 -19.64
N ILE A 75 3.88 2.07 -18.58
CA ILE A 75 3.74 0.61 -18.72
C ILE A 75 2.44 0.26 -19.44
N ALA A 76 1.31 0.87 -19.05
CA ALA A 76 -0.01 0.57 -19.59
C ALA A 76 -0.10 0.83 -21.11
N ILE A 77 0.48 1.94 -21.59
CA ILE A 77 0.44 2.32 -23.02
C ILE A 77 1.57 1.68 -23.84
N SER A 78 2.58 1.11 -23.19
CA SER A 78 3.72 0.49 -23.88
C SER A 78 3.41 -0.96 -24.31
N LYS A 79 4.37 -1.56 -25.04
CA LYS A 79 4.32 -3.00 -25.38
C LYS A 79 4.28 -3.91 -24.13
N TYR A 80 4.76 -3.43 -23.00
CA TYR A 80 4.79 -4.19 -21.74
C TYR A 80 3.39 -4.33 -21.09
N GLY A 81 2.46 -3.44 -21.36
CA GLY A 81 1.07 -3.54 -20.92
C GLY A 81 0.31 -4.74 -21.48
N ARG A 82 0.85 -5.40 -22.51
CA ARG A 82 0.28 -6.63 -23.11
C ARG A 82 0.83 -7.92 -22.50
N ILE A 83 1.78 -7.85 -21.60
CA ILE A 83 2.36 -9.03 -20.94
C ILE A 83 1.31 -9.66 -20.04
N ARG A 84 1.01 -10.93 -20.25
CA ARG A 84 0.18 -11.72 -19.34
C ARG A 84 0.95 -11.99 -18.05
N LEU A 85 0.32 -11.72 -16.91
CA LEU A 85 0.93 -11.95 -15.59
C LEU A 85 0.96 -13.44 -15.21
N GLY A 86 0.01 -14.24 -15.70
CA GLY A 86 -0.01 -15.70 -15.57
C GLY A 86 0.65 -16.44 -16.73
N GLY A 87 0.42 -17.76 -16.82
CA GLY A 87 0.78 -18.59 -17.97
C GLY A 87 0.03 -18.18 -19.23
N GLU A 88 0.54 -18.58 -20.39
CA GLU A 88 -0.04 -18.17 -21.69
C GLU A 88 -1.48 -18.69 -21.89
N ASN A 89 -1.79 -19.85 -21.32
CA ASN A 89 -3.09 -20.51 -21.43
C ASN A 89 -3.96 -20.36 -20.18
N ASP A 90 -3.51 -19.60 -19.18
CA ASP A 90 -4.25 -19.42 -17.94
C ASP A 90 -5.56 -18.65 -18.21
N LYS A 91 -6.62 -19.13 -17.58
CA LYS A 91 -7.91 -18.46 -17.58
C LYS A 91 -8.11 -17.74 -16.25
N PRO A 92 -8.91 -16.65 -16.22
CA PRO A 92 -9.27 -16.01 -14.97
C PRO A 92 -9.89 -17.01 -14.00
N GLU A 93 -9.38 -17.08 -12.77
CA GLU A 93 -9.91 -17.96 -11.72
C GLU A 93 -11.28 -17.52 -11.24
N PHE A 94 -11.52 -16.19 -11.23
CA PHE A 94 -12.75 -15.59 -10.76
C PHE A 94 -13.52 -14.92 -11.89
N GLY A 95 -14.84 -14.95 -11.81
CA GLY A 95 -15.70 -14.15 -12.69
C GLY A 95 -15.50 -12.65 -12.43
N TYR A 96 -15.81 -11.84 -13.45
CA TYR A 96 -15.58 -10.40 -13.40
C TYR A 96 -16.20 -9.71 -12.17
N PHE A 97 -17.41 -10.02 -11.81
CA PHE A 97 -18.06 -9.44 -10.63
C PHE A 97 -17.43 -9.89 -9.32
N SER A 98 -17.06 -11.18 -9.19
CA SER A 98 -16.37 -11.67 -7.99
C SER A 98 -15.02 -10.98 -7.80
N TRP A 99 -14.25 -10.82 -8.88
CA TRP A 99 -13.00 -10.08 -8.89
C TRP A 99 -13.21 -8.61 -8.50
N LEU A 100 -14.23 -7.95 -9.06
CA LEU A 100 -14.54 -6.56 -8.73
C LEU A 100 -14.90 -6.40 -7.26
N TYR A 101 -15.76 -7.27 -6.70
CA TYR A 101 -16.11 -7.24 -5.27
C TYR A 101 -14.92 -7.48 -4.36
N MET A 102 -14.00 -8.36 -4.72
CA MET A 102 -12.76 -8.58 -3.95
C MET A 102 -11.87 -7.33 -3.94
N LEU A 103 -11.71 -6.65 -5.08
CA LEU A 103 -10.96 -5.39 -5.15
C LEU A 103 -11.62 -4.30 -4.31
N PHE A 104 -12.93 -4.11 -4.44
CA PHE A 104 -13.67 -3.11 -3.66
C PHE A 104 -13.66 -3.44 -2.17
N GLY A 105 -13.88 -4.69 -1.78
CA GLY A 105 -13.90 -5.11 -0.39
C GLY A 105 -12.55 -4.91 0.31
N ALA A 106 -11.46 -5.21 -0.36
CA ALA A 106 -10.12 -5.09 0.20
C ALA A 106 -9.58 -3.65 0.18
N GLY A 107 -9.85 -2.90 -0.91
CA GLY A 107 -9.24 -1.59 -1.14
C GLY A 107 -10.09 -0.41 -0.67
N MET A 108 -11.40 -0.56 -0.72
CA MET A 108 -12.34 0.55 -0.54
C MET A 108 -13.19 0.49 0.74
N GLY A 109 -12.94 -0.46 1.63
CA GLY A 109 -13.74 -0.64 2.84
C GLY A 109 -13.73 0.58 3.77
N ILE A 110 -13.33 0.39 5.01
CA ILE A 110 -13.34 1.42 6.06
C ILE A 110 -12.52 2.68 5.65
N GLY A 111 -11.42 2.50 4.92
CA GLY A 111 -10.54 3.60 4.50
C GLY A 111 -11.31 4.69 3.75
N ILE A 112 -11.90 4.36 2.61
CA ILE A 112 -12.64 5.35 1.81
C ILE A 112 -13.89 5.84 2.52
N LEU A 113 -14.67 4.96 3.16
CA LEU A 113 -15.89 5.36 3.87
C LEU A 113 -15.59 6.39 4.97
N PHE A 114 -14.53 6.20 5.74
CA PHE A 114 -14.13 7.13 6.78
C PHE A 114 -13.55 8.42 6.20
N TRP A 115 -12.56 8.30 5.32
CA TRP A 115 -11.80 9.45 4.81
C TRP A 115 -12.55 10.28 3.78
N SER A 116 -13.57 9.74 3.11
CA SER A 116 -14.42 10.53 2.22
C SER A 116 -15.16 11.66 2.94
N ILE A 117 -15.32 11.53 4.25
CA ILE A 117 -15.95 12.55 5.10
C ILE A 117 -14.90 13.30 5.92
N ALA A 118 -14.00 12.56 6.58
CA ALA A 118 -13.02 13.13 7.50
C ALA A 118 -12.01 14.05 6.82
N GLU A 119 -11.52 13.69 5.64
CA GLU A 119 -10.49 14.44 4.94
C GLU A 119 -10.98 15.79 4.40
N PRO A 120 -12.11 15.89 3.67
CA PRO A 120 -12.65 17.18 3.26
C PRO A 120 -12.92 18.11 4.43
N ILE A 121 -13.44 17.60 5.55
CA ILE A 121 -13.71 18.38 6.74
C ILE A 121 -12.39 18.88 7.36
N THR A 122 -11.39 18.04 7.46
CA THR A 122 -10.08 18.41 8.00
C THR A 122 -9.43 19.51 7.16
N HIS A 123 -9.43 19.39 5.84
CA HIS A 123 -8.89 20.41 4.94
C HIS A 123 -9.75 21.68 4.88
N PHE A 124 -11.03 21.59 5.18
CA PHE A 124 -11.90 22.74 5.29
C PHE A 124 -11.61 23.56 6.56
N GLN A 125 -11.36 22.86 7.68
CA GLN A 125 -11.08 23.47 8.97
C GLN A 125 -9.62 23.91 9.13
N ASN A 126 -8.67 23.17 8.53
CA ASN A 126 -7.23 23.42 8.60
C ASN A 126 -6.65 23.42 7.19
N ASN A 127 -6.93 24.48 6.43
CA ASN A 127 -6.49 24.57 5.06
C ASN A 127 -4.98 24.90 5.00
N PRO A 128 -4.15 24.09 4.34
CA PRO A 128 -2.69 24.33 4.28
C PRO A 128 -2.31 25.51 3.36
N PHE A 129 -3.23 26.03 2.54
CA PHE A 129 -2.96 27.06 1.53
C PHE A 129 -3.67 28.41 1.82
N LEU A 130 -4.50 28.44 2.85
CA LEU A 130 -5.26 29.65 3.21
C LEU A 130 -5.08 30.00 4.69
N GLU A 131 -4.95 31.29 4.99
CA GLU A 131 -4.90 31.79 6.37
C GLU A 131 -6.26 31.69 7.07
N GLN A 132 -7.36 31.81 6.30
CA GLN A 132 -8.71 31.71 6.82
C GLN A 132 -9.33 30.35 6.47
N ALA A 133 -9.63 29.59 7.51
CA ALA A 133 -10.38 28.34 7.42
C ALA A 133 -11.90 28.58 7.25
N SER A 134 -12.61 27.53 6.87
CA SER A 134 -14.09 27.49 6.84
C SER A 134 -14.75 28.53 5.92
N THR A 135 -14.05 28.93 4.85
CA THR A 135 -14.58 29.80 3.79
C THR A 135 -15.05 28.99 2.59
N THR A 136 -15.76 29.62 1.67
CA THR A 136 -16.14 29.00 0.39
C THR A 136 -14.91 28.57 -0.42
N GLU A 137 -13.86 29.37 -0.39
CA GLU A 137 -12.59 29.04 -1.04
C GLU A 137 -11.93 27.83 -0.36
N ALA A 138 -11.91 27.80 0.97
CA ALA A 138 -11.39 26.65 1.73
C ALA A 138 -12.13 25.36 1.38
N SER A 139 -13.45 25.39 1.16
CA SER A 139 -14.23 24.22 0.78
C SER A 139 -13.84 23.69 -0.62
N GLN A 140 -13.60 24.58 -1.59
CA GLN A 140 -13.16 24.18 -2.92
C GLN A 140 -11.77 23.56 -2.92
N ILE A 141 -10.84 24.15 -2.15
CA ILE A 141 -9.48 23.62 -2.02
C ILE A 141 -9.51 22.26 -1.28
N ALA A 142 -10.30 22.14 -0.21
CA ALA A 142 -10.47 20.89 0.50
C ALA A 142 -10.91 19.74 -0.40
N MET A 143 -11.91 19.98 -1.25
CA MET A 143 -12.37 18.98 -2.22
C MET A 143 -11.29 18.64 -3.26
N ARG A 144 -10.55 19.63 -3.76
CA ARG A 144 -9.45 19.40 -4.71
C ARG A 144 -8.35 18.53 -4.09
N LEU A 145 -7.97 18.80 -2.84
CA LEU A 145 -6.97 18.01 -2.11
C LEU A 145 -7.45 16.58 -1.89
N THR A 146 -8.68 16.40 -1.45
CA THR A 146 -9.28 15.08 -1.27
C THR A 146 -9.30 14.30 -2.58
N MET A 147 -9.70 14.91 -3.69
CA MET A 147 -9.70 14.27 -5.00
C MET A 147 -8.28 13.96 -5.51
N LEU A 148 -7.28 14.76 -5.15
CA LEU A 148 -5.88 14.49 -5.48
C LEU A 148 -5.37 13.26 -4.71
N HIS A 149 -5.63 13.17 -3.40
CA HIS A 149 -5.18 12.07 -2.56
C HIS A 149 -5.84 10.74 -2.94
N TRP A 150 -7.15 10.75 -3.17
CA TRP A 150 -7.93 9.54 -3.51
C TRP A 150 -8.07 9.28 -5.01
N GLY A 151 -7.47 10.16 -5.82
CA GLY A 151 -7.42 10.02 -7.27
C GLY A 151 -6.28 9.12 -7.75
N LEU A 152 -5.85 9.35 -8.98
CA LEU A 152 -4.89 8.49 -9.66
C LEU A 152 -3.54 8.34 -8.93
N HIS A 153 -3.10 9.35 -8.20
CA HIS A 153 -1.80 9.33 -7.52
C HIS A 153 -1.72 8.24 -6.44
N GLY A 154 -2.71 8.17 -5.55
CA GLY A 154 -2.77 7.14 -4.52
C GLY A 154 -2.83 5.73 -5.12
N TRP A 155 -3.70 5.54 -6.10
CA TRP A 155 -3.88 4.24 -6.75
C TRP A 155 -2.70 3.81 -7.62
N ALA A 156 -1.91 4.75 -8.14
CA ALA A 156 -0.70 4.44 -8.90
C ALA A 156 0.34 3.67 -8.06
N LEU A 157 0.50 4.01 -6.78
CA LEU A 157 1.38 3.28 -5.87
C LEU A 157 0.91 1.83 -5.66
N TYR A 158 -0.39 1.64 -5.38
CA TYR A 158 -0.96 0.29 -5.23
C TYR A 158 -0.82 -0.53 -6.52
N ALA A 159 -1.10 0.10 -7.67
CA ALA A 159 -0.95 -0.54 -8.97
C ALA A 159 0.51 -0.94 -9.24
N ALA A 160 1.49 -0.10 -8.89
CA ALA A 160 2.91 -0.41 -9.05
C ALA A 160 3.32 -1.62 -8.20
N VAL A 161 2.98 -1.61 -6.91
CA VAL A 161 3.29 -2.72 -5.99
C VAL A 161 2.58 -4.00 -6.44
N GLY A 162 1.29 -3.93 -6.78
CA GLY A 162 0.53 -5.08 -7.27
C GLY A 162 1.09 -5.65 -8.56
N LEU A 163 1.51 -4.81 -9.50
CA LEU A 163 2.12 -5.22 -10.76
C LEU A 163 3.47 -5.92 -10.53
N ILE A 164 4.32 -5.36 -9.67
CA ILE A 164 5.62 -5.95 -9.33
C ILE A 164 5.40 -7.33 -8.69
N LEU A 165 4.58 -7.43 -7.66
CA LEU A 165 4.29 -8.69 -6.98
C LEU A 165 3.73 -9.74 -7.95
N SER A 166 2.75 -9.35 -8.76
CA SER A 166 2.12 -10.26 -9.72
C SER A 166 3.10 -10.73 -10.80
N TYR A 167 3.92 -9.84 -11.34
CA TYR A 167 4.89 -10.19 -12.35
C TYR A 167 5.94 -11.18 -11.85
N PHE A 168 6.52 -10.91 -10.67
CA PHE A 168 7.55 -11.78 -10.13
C PHE A 168 6.97 -13.12 -9.63
N ALA A 169 5.79 -13.12 -9.01
CA ALA A 169 5.17 -14.35 -8.54
C ALA A 169 4.63 -15.20 -9.69
N TYR A 170 3.76 -14.64 -10.53
CA TYR A 170 3.01 -15.43 -11.51
C TYR A 170 3.76 -15.60 -12.84
N ARG A 171 4.58 -14.64 -13.25
CA ARG A 171 5.33 -14.76 -14.52
C ARG A 171 6.74 -15.32 -14.32
N LYS A 172 7.40 -15.03 -13.19
CA LYS A 172 8.76 -15.49 -12.91
C LYS A 172 8.81 -16.68 -11.96
N GLY A 173 7.69 -17.08 -11.36
CA GLY A 173 7.62 -18.23 -10.44
C GLY A 173 8.34 -18.01 -9.11
N LEU A 174 8.58 -16.75 -8.72
CA LEU A 174 9.21 -16.40 -7.46
C LEU A 174 8.14 -16.32 -6.33
N PRO A 175 8.56 -16.38 -5.06
CA PRO A 175 7.63 -16.23 -3.93
C PRO A 175 6.85 -14.91 -4.00
N LEU A 176 5.58 -14.92 -3.56
CA LEU A 176 4.73 -13.73 -3.50
C LEU A 176 5.14 -12.83 -2.32
N THR A 177 6.31 -12.23 -2.42
CA THR A 177 6.90 -11.34 -1.41
C THR A 177 7.54 -10.14 -2.07
N ILE A 178 7.59 -9.01 -1.36
CA ILE A 178 8.25 -7.80 -1.88
C ILE A 178 9.75 -8.07 -2.12
N SER A 179 10.40 -8.86 -1.27
CA SER A 179 11.80 -9.24 -1.43
C SER A 179 12.08 -10.00 -2.75
N ALA A 180 11.10 -10.74 -3.27
CA ALA A 180 11.25 -11.44 -4.54
C ALA A 180 11.51 -10.50 -5.73
N SER A 181 11.06 -9.26 -5.66
CA SER A 181 11.31 -8.26 -6.70
C SER A 181 12.77 -7.79 -6.73
N LEU A 182 13.48 -7.91 -5.62
CA LEU A 182 14.89 -7.55 -5.50
C LEU A 182 15.84 -8.70 -5.85
N TYR A 183 15.34 -9.93 -5.88
CA TYR A 183 16.14 -11.12 -6.16
C TYR A 183 16.96 -11.04 -7.45
N PRO A 184 16.45 -10.53 -8.59
CA PRO A 184 17.25 -10.41 -9.82
C PRO A 184 18.41 -9.40 -9.71
N ILE A 185 18.40 -8.53 -8.71
CA ILE A 185 19.41 -7.48 -8.50
C ILE A 185 20.41 -7.89 -7.41
N LEU A 186 19.91 -8.52 -6.35
CA LEU A 186 20.70 -8.82 -5.16
C LEU A 186 21.15 -10.28 -5.08
N GLY A 187 20.58 -11.16 -5.91
CA GLY A 187 20.94 -12.58 -6.02
C GLY A 187 20.26 -13.45 -5.00
#